data_1f40615ea5ada686e702131bfbdf3423
#
_entry.id   1f40615ea5ada686e702131bfbdf3423
#
_cell.length_a   1.000
_cell.length_b   1.000
_cell.length_c   1.000
_cell.angle_alpha   90.00
_cell.angle_beta   90.00
_cell.angle_gamma   90.00
#
_symmetry.space_group_name_H-M   'P 1'
#
loop_
_entity.id
_entity.type
_entity.pdbx_description
1 polymer ?
#
loop_
_entity_poly.entity_id
_entity_poly.type
_entity_poly.pdbx_seq_one_letter_code
_entity_poly.pdbx_strand_id
1 'polypeptide(L)'
;MANYQGALAALELAQLNLSHVTVRSPVAGYVTHLRLRPGDYATAGETKVAIVDAHSFWVVGYFEETRLRHIQVGNRAQVSLMGYDAMISGHVESIGRGIGDSNDETGGLGLPEVNPTFNWVRLAQRVPVRIQLDRIPEGVVLVAGLSASVAIVP
;
A
#
# COMPACT_ATOMS: atom_id res chain seq x y z
N MET A 1 22.99 -28.98 37.11
CA MET A 1 22.85 -27.67 36.42
C MET A 1 22.29 -27.88 35.01
N ALA A 2 22.88 -28.71 34.14
CA ALA A 2 22.42 -28.92 32.76
C ALA A 2 20.96 -29.38 32.65
N ASN A 3 20.51 -30.33 33.47
CA ASN A 3 19.14 -30.82 33.49
C ASN A 3 18.09 -29.74 33.85
N TYR A 4 18.44 -28.81 34.76
CA TYR A 4 17.55 -27.70 35.10
C TYR A 4 17.42 -26.70 33.97
N GLN A 5 18.52 -26.36 33.29
CA GLN A 5 18.50 -25.49 32.14
C GLN A 5 17.73 -26.09 30.95
N GLY A 6 17.87 -27.40 30.75
CA GLY A 6 17.09 -28.12 29.72
C GLY A 6 15.60 -28.12 30.01
N ALA A 7 15.20 -28.30 31.28
CA ALA A 7 13.78 -28.26 31.67
C ALA A 7 13.21 -26.85 31.55
N LEU A 8 13.98 -25.80 31.85
CA LEU A 8 13.58 -24.39 31.68
C LEU A 8 13.35 -24.06 30.20
N ALA A 9 14.27 -24.44 29.33
CA ALA A 9 14.15 -24.23 27.89
C ALA A 9 12.91 -24.96 27.30
N ALA A 10 12.64 -26.16 27.77
CA ALA A 10 11.45 -26.90 27.37
C ALA A 10 10.15 -26.21 27.81
N LEU A 11 10.12 -25.64 29.02
CA LEU A 11 8.98 -24.86 29.52
C LEU A 11 8.78 -23.59 28.67
N GLU A 12 9.83 -22.84 28.40
CA GLU A 12 9.76 -21.63 27.55
C GLU A 12 9.24 -21.94 26.15
N LEU A 13 9.71 -23.02 25.54
CA LEU A 13 9.23 -23.47 24.23
C LEU A 13 7.74 -23.84 24.27
N ALA A 14 7.29 -24.54 25.31
CA ALA A 14 5.88 -24.88 25.47
C ALA A 14 5.01 -23.65 25.67
N GLN A 15 5.47 -22.65 26.44
CA GLN A 15 4.79 -21.36 26.63
C GLN A 15 4.71 -20.56 25.34
N LEU A 16 5.80 -20.53 24.55
CA LEU A 16 5.83 -19.88 23.25
C LEU A 16 4.80 -20.53 22.30
N ASN A 17 4.78 -21.85 22.20
CA ASN A 17 3.84 -22.58 21.38
C ASN A 17 2.38 -22.30 21.79
N LEU A 18 2.11 -22.23 23.10
CA LEU A 18 0.81 -21.88 23.63
C LEU A 18 0.40 -20.44 23.26
N SER A 19 1.35 -19.49 23.26
CA SER A 19 1.08 -18.11 22.86
C SER A 19 0.69 -17.99 21.39
N HIS A 20 1.22 -18.85 20.53
CA HIS A 20 0.92 -18.90 19.10
C HIS A 20 -0.45 -19.49 18.77
N VAL A 21 -1.13 -20.12 19.72
CA VAL A 21 -2.52 -20.64 19.53
C VAL A 21 -3.52 -19.49 19.35
N THR A 22 -3.21 -18.31 19.89
CA THR A 22 -4.05 -17.13 19.74
C THR A 22 -3.39 -16.12 18.82
N VAL A 23 -3.88 -16.01 17.59
CA VAL A 23 -3.43 -15.01 16.64
C VAL A 23 -4.27 -13.75 16.76
N ARG A 24 -3.63 -12.62 17.04
CA ARG A 24 -4.28 -11.31 17.15
C ARG A 24 -3.88 -10.42 15.98
N SER A 25 -4.83 -9.56 15.55
CA SER A 25 -4.51 -8.52 14.58
C SER A 25 -3.49 -7.54 15.15
N PRO A 26 -2.40 -7.23 14.40
CA PRO A 26 -1.44 -6.21 14.82
C PRO A 26 -1.96 -4.78 14.64
N VAL A 27 -3.05 -4.59 13.85
CA VAL A 27 -3.63 -3.30 13.52
C VAL A 27 -5.14 -3.30 13.72
N ALA A 28 -5.70 -2.11 13.99
CA ALA A 28 -7.14 -1.90 13.95
C ALA A 28 -7.59 -1.74 12.50
N GLY A 29 -8.46 -2.63 12.02
CA GLY A 29 -8.81 -2.61 10.60
C GLY A 29 -9.92 -3.57 10.23
N TYR A 30 -10.09 -3.74 8.94
CA TYR A 30 -11.14 -4.56 8.35
C TYR A 30 -10.56 -5.86 7.83
N VAL A 31 -11.17 -6.98 8.24
CA VAL A 31 -10.83 -8.29 7.69
C VAL A 31 -11.38 -8.39 6.27
N THR A 32 -10.51 -8.68 5.32
CA THR A 32 -10.89 -8.89 3.93
C THR A 32 -10.63 -10.33 3.52
N HIS A 33 -11.44 -10.84 2.61
CA HIS A 33 -11.25 -12.17 2.04
C HIS A 33 -11.18 -13.30 3.08
N LEU A 34 -12.03 -13.24 4.11
CA LEU A 34 -12.09 -14.29 5.14
C LEU A 34 -12.62 -15.59 4.53
N ARG A 35 -11.72 -16.52 4.24
CA ARG A 35 -12.06 -17.88 3.77
C ARG A 35 -11.93 -18.92 4.87
N LEU A 36 -11.36 -18.56 6.01
CA LEU A 36 -11.10 -19.45 7.13
C LEU A 36 -12.41 -19.73 7.89
N ARG A 37 -12.73 -21.00 8.10
CA ARG A 37 -13.88 -21.47 8.86
C ARG A 37 -13.43 -22.35 10.02
N PRO A 38 -14.21 -22.48 11.08
CA PRO A 38 -13.96 -23.46 12.13
C PRO A 38 -13.85 -24.86 11.53
N GLY A 39 -12.76 -25.56 11.83
CA GLY A 39 -12.44 -26.87 11.26
C GLY A 39 -11.45 -26.84 10.11
N ASP A 40 -11.16 -25.67 9.54
CA ASP A 40 -10.12 -25.54 8.51
C ASP A 40 -8.72 -25.71 9.11
N TYR A 41 -7.84 -26.33 8.35
CA TYR A 41 -6.44 -26.46 8.74
C TYR A 41 -5.64 -25.21 8.40
N ALA A 42 -4.92 -24.67 9.39
CA ALA A 42 -4.01 -23.53 9.21
C ALA A 42 -2.57 -24.04 9.17
N THR A 43 -1.90 -23.83 8.04
CA THR A 43 -0.48 -24.17 7.85
C THR A 43 0.37 -22.96 8.23
N ALA A 44 1.44 -23.20 8.98
CA ALA A 44 2.40 -22.14 9.30
C ALA A 44 3.05 -21.59 8.02
N GLY A 45 3.12 -20.26 7.90
CA GLY A 45 3.66 -19.59 6.71
C GLY A 45 2.66 -19.32 5.58
N GLU A 46 1.42 -19.82 5.67
CA GLU A 46 0.38 -19.49 4.71
C GLU A 46 -0.50 -18.33 5.17
N THR A 47 -0.72 -17.38 4.27
CA THR A 47 -1.67 -16.28 4.53
C THR A 47 -3.10 -16.77 4.44
N LYS A 48 -3.81 -16.82 5.55
CA LYS A 48 -5.22 -17.24 5.62
C LYS A 48 -6.19 -16.08 5.72
N VAL A 49 -5.75 -14.93 6.22
CA VAL A 49 -6.57 -13.74 6.45
C VAL A 49 -5.78 -12.50 6.03
N ALA A 50 -6.41 -11.59 5.33
CA ALA A 50 -5.87 -10.28 5.03
C ALA A 50 -6.62 -9.21 5.84
N ILE A 51 -5.88 -8.27 6.41
CA ILE A 51 -6.43 -7.17 7.20
C ILE A 51 -6.00 -5.86 6.56
N VAL A 52 -6.95 -5.00 6.27
CA VAL A 52 -6.69 -3.64 5.80
C VAL A 52 -6.74 -2.72 7.01
N ASP A 53 -5.64 -2.04 7.30
CA ASP A 53 -5.56 -1.06 8.38
C ASP A 53 -6.48 0.12 8.07
N ALA A 54 -7.39 0.43 9.02
CA ALA A 54 -8.37 1.51 8.87
C ALA A 54 -7.74 2.91 8.79
N HIS A 55 -6.50 3.07 9.24
CA HIS A 55 -5.80 4.35 9.32
C HIS A 55 -4.69 4.52 8.29
N SER A 56 -4.49 3.53 7.40
CA SER A 56 -3.39 3.52 6.44
C SER A 56 -3.81 3.87 5.00
N PHE A 57 -4.98 4.45 4.79
CA PHE A 57 -5.42 4.81 3.45
C PHE A 57 -4.69 6.05 2.94
N TRP A 58 -4.24 5.98 1.70
CA TRP A 58 -3.67 7.09 0.95
C TRP A 58 -4.18 7.08 -0.49
N VAL A 59 -4.00 8.18 -1.20
CA VAL A 59 -4.33 8.28 -2.63
C VAL A 59 -3.04 8.50 -3.43
N VAL A 60 -2.91 7.80 -4.54
CA VAL A 60 -1.84 8.06 -5.50
C VAL A 60 -2.40 8.84 -6.68
N GLY A 61 -1.98 10.09 -6.82
CA GLY A 61 -2.30 10.92 -7.97
C GLY A 61 -1.18 10.82 -9.01
N TYR A 62 -1.51 10.61 -10.28
CA TYR A 62 -0.56 10.55 -11.38
C TYR A 62 -0.56 11.89 -12.12
N PHE A 63 0.48 12.68 -11.91
CA PHE A 63 0.62 14.02 -12.50
C PHE A 63 1.63 14.02 -13.65
N GLU A 64 1.36 14.84 -14.67
CA GLU A 64 2.30 15.05 -15.76
C GLU A 64 3.60 15.70 -15.24
N GLU A 65 4.75 15.27 -15.77
CA GLU A 65 6.07 15.82 -15.40
C GLU A 65 6.13 17.35 -15.55
N THR A 66 5.41 17.89 -16.52
CA THR A 66 5.34 19.34 -16.77
C THR A 66 4.71 20.14 -15.62
N ARG A 67 3.91 19.48 -14.78
CA ARG A 67 3.22 20.11 -13.64
C ARG A 67 3.97 19.93 -12.33
N LEU A 68 4.98 19.07 -12.26
CA LEU A 68 5.71 18.77 -11.01
C LEU A 68 6.35 19.99 -10.36
N ARG A 69 6.76 20.99 -11.15
CA ARG A 69 7.36 22.22 -10.62
C ARG A 69 6.45 22.97 -9.63
N HIS A 70 5.15 22.75 -9.70
CA HIS A 70 4.15 23.38 -8.84
C HIS A 70 3.71 22.49 -7.68
N ILE A 71 4.21 21.27 -7.61
CA ILE A 71 3.85 20.28 -6.59
C ILE A 71 5.00 20.16 -5.61
N GLN A 72 4.74 20.47 -4.35
CA GLN A 72 5.69 20.34 -3.25
C GLN A 72 5.10 19.49 -2.14
N VAL A 73 5.97 18.81 -1.40
CA VAL A 73 5.57 18.09 -0.18
C VAL A 73 4.95 19.10 0.79
N GLY A 74 3.81 18.76 1.35
CA GLY A 74 3.03 19.62 2.21
C GLY A 74 1.96 20.47 1.50
N ASN A 75 1.94 20.54 0.16
CA ASN A 75 0.84 21.22 -0.55
C ASN A 75 -0.50 20.58 -0.20
N ARG A 76 -1.52 21.41 -0.07
CA ARG A 76 -2.89 20.94 0.16
C ARG A 76 -3.42 20.21 -1.07
N ALA A 77 -4.18 19.16 -0.84
CA ALA A 77 -4.82 18.40 -1.88
C ALA A 77 -6.31 18.24 -1.58
N GLN A 78 -7.12 18.29 -2.63
CA GLN A 78 -8.53 17.96 -2.59
C GLN A 78 -8.74 16.67 -3.37
N VAL A 79 -9.36 15.71 -2.74
CA VAL A 79 -9.62 14.38 -3.29
C VAL A 79 -11.13 14.20 -3.41
N SER A 80 -11.59 13.89 -4.61
CA SER A 80 -12.96 13.52 -4.91
C SER A 80 -13.00 12.05 -5.31
N LEU A 81 -13.70 11.21 -4.55
CA LEU A 81 -13.90 9.81 -4.87
C LEU A 81 -15.04 9.65 -5.86
N MET A 82 -14.84 8.76 -6.84
CA MET A 82 -15.91 8.43 -7.78
C MET A 82 -17.02 7.67 -7.02
N GLY A 83 -18.21 8.24 -6.97
CA GLY A 83 -19.37 7.69 -6.24
C GLY A 83 -19.69 8.36 -4.91
N TYR A 84 -18.93 9.40 -4.52
CA TYR A 84 -19.22 10.24 -3.36
C TYR A 84 -19.16 11.71 -3.74
N ASP A 85 -20.13 12.50 -3.31
CA ASP A 85 -20.15 13.96 -3.54
C ASP A 85 -19.24 14.72 -2.55
N ALA A 86 -18.78 14.03 -1.50
CA ALA A 86 -17.96 14.62 -0.45
C ALA A 86 -16.51 14.82 -0.94
N MET A 87 -16.00 16.03 -0.74
CA MET A 87 -14.58 16.35 -0.96
C MET A 87 -13.78 16.00 0.29
N ILE A 88 -12.71 15.24 0.09
CA ILE A 88 -11.78 14.85 1.15
C ILE A 88 -10.56 15.75 1.08
N SER A 89 -10.19 16.38 2.18
CA SER A 89 -8.94 17.13 2.28
C SER A 89 -7.77 16.22 2.59
N GLY A 90 -6.63 16.56 2.03
CA GLY A 90 -5.37 15.87 2.23
C GLY A 90 -4.19 16.78 1.92
N HIS A 91 -3.01 16.24 2.01
CA HIS A 91 -1.76 16.92 1.65
C HIS A 91 -0.81 15.99 0.94
N VAL A 92 0.10 16.57 0.16
CA VAL A 92 1.16 15.84 -0.53
C VAL A 92 2.15 15.31 0.51
N GLU A 93 2.22 14.01 0.67
CA GLU A 93 3.14 13.33 1.57
C GLU A 93 4.51 13.10 0.90
N SER A 94 4.48 12.62 -0.34
CA SER A 94 5.70 12.35 -1.09
C SER A 94 5.47 12.37 -2.60
N ILE A 95 6.55 12.60 -3.33
CA ILE A 95 6.60 12.57 -4.81
C ILE A 95 7.50 11.40 -5.20
N GLY A 96 7.01 10.52 -6.07
CA GLY A 96 7.78 9.40 -6.59
C GLY A 96 9.03 9.88 -7.33
N ARG A 97 10.19 9.31 -6.97
CA ARG A 97 11.49 9.68 -7.58
C ARG A 97 11.98 8.67 -8.61
N GLY A 98 11.18 7.66 -8.90
CA GLY A 98 11.46 6.66 -9.90
C GLY A 98 10.21 6.30 -10.68
N ILE A 99 10.34 6.21 -11.99
CA ILE A 99 9.31 5.69 -12.90
C ILE A 99 10.00 4.55 -13.63
N GLY A 100 9.34 3.40 -13.73
CA GLY A 100 9.86 2.30 -14.54
C GLY A 100 9.97 2.74 -16.00
N ASP A 101 11.12 2.53 -16.59
CA ASP A 101 11.32 2.71 -18.02
C ASP A 101 10.95 1.38 -18.69
N SER A 102 10.02 1.44 -19.64
CA SER A 102 9.64 0.25 -20.44
C SER A 102 10.78 -0.27 -21.32
N ASN A 103 11.86 0.52 -21.47
CA ASN A 103 13.07 0.12 -22.20
C ASN A 103 14.13 -0.53 -21.29
N ASP A 104 13.90 -0.57 -19.98
CA ASP A 104 14.84 -1.16 -19.00
C ASP A 104 14.57 -2.66 -18.73
N GLU A 105 13.74 -3.29 -19.56
CA GLU A 105 13.58 -4.73 -19.54
C GLU A 105 14.84 -5.36 -20.15
N THR A 106 15.63 -5.99 -19.31
CA THR A 106 16.76 -6.81 -19.73
C THR A 106 16.24 -8.01 -20.52
N GLY A 107 16.47 -8.03 -21.82
CA GLY A 107 16.22 -9.19 -22.66
C GLY A 107 16.91 -10.45 -22.11
N GLY A 108 16.46 -11.64 -22.49
CA GLY A 108 16.94 -12.92 -21.98
C GLY A 108 18.46 -13.19 -22.09
N LEU A 109 19.21 -12.28 -22.71
CA LEU A 109 20.67 -12.29 -22.82
C LEU A 109 21.35 -11.25 -21.90
N GLY A 110 20.61 -10.56 -21.02
CA GLY A 110 21.17 -9.56 -20.12
C GLY A 110 21.60 -8.24 -20.81
N LEU A 111 21.21 -8.04 -22.06
CA LEU A 111 21.44 -6.81 -22.81
C LEU A 111 20.19 -5.94 -22.80
N PRO A 112 20.31 -4.60 -22.67
CA PRO A 112 19.18 -3.69 -22.78
C PRO A 112 18.51 -3.82 -24.15
N GLU A 113 17.21 -4.08 -24.16
CA GLU A 113 16.43 -4.11 -25.40
C GLU A 113 15.95 -2.68 -25.71
N VAL A 114 16.61 -2.04 -26.66
CA VAL A 114 16.24 -0.69 -27.10
C VAL A 114 15.21 -0.80 -28.21
N ASN A 115 13.94 -0.58 -27.89
CA ASN A 115 12.92 -0.40 -28.91
C ASN A 115 13.05 0.99 -29.53
N PRO A 116 13.32 1.11 -30.82
CA PRO A 116 13.33 2.40 -31.51
C PRO A 116 11.90 2.93 -31.60
N THR A 117 11.49 3.70 -30.59
CA THR A 117 10.18 4.37 -30.59
C THR A 117 10.30 5.67 -31.38
N PHE A 118 9.92 5.64 -32.64
CA PHE A 118 9.61 6.85 -33.41
C PHE A 118 8.26 7.42 -32.89
N ASN A 119 8.27 7.99 -31.70
CA ASN A 119 7.09 8.70 -31.24
C ASN A 119 7.12 10.11 -31.84
N TRP A 120 6.26 10.34 -32.83
CA TRP A 120 6.00 11.65 -33.44
C TRP A 120 5.60 12.69 -32.39
N VAL A 121 4.91 12.25 -31.32
CA VAL A 121 4.53 13.10 -30.19
C VAL A 121 5.15 12.52 -28.92
N ARG A 122 6.02 13.30 -28.26
CA ARG A 122 6.56 12.95 -26.95
C ARG A 122 5.49 13.22 -25.90
N LEU A 123 4.85 12.18 -25.41
CA LEU A 123 3.88 12.30 -24.31
C LEU A 123 4.65 12.54 -23.00
N ALA A 124 4.13 13.48 -22.19
CA ALA A 124 4.68 13.73 -20.87
C ALA A 124 4.50 12.48 -19.98
N GLN A 125 5.55 12.11 -19.28
CA GLN A 125 5.52 11.01 -18.32
C GLN A 125 4.63 11.38 -17.12
N ARG A 126 4.03 10.34 -16.51
CA ARG A 126 3.20 10.52 -15.31
C ARG A 126 3.98 10.10 -14.08
N VAL A 127 4.10 11.03 -13.15
CA VAL A 127 4.81 10.81 -11.89
C VAL A 127 3.80 10.56 -10.78
N PRO A 128 3.97 9.47 -10.01
CA PRO A 128 3.10 9.19 -8.87
C PRO A 128 3.39 10.16 -7.73
N VAL A 129 2.35 10.78 -7.22
CA VAL A 129 2.38 11.64 -6.03
C VAL A 129 1.48 11.01 -4.98
N ARG A 130 2.04 10.73 -3.81
CA ARG A 130 1.32 10.16 -2.69
C ARG A 130 0.69 11.28 -1.88
N ILE A 131 -0.61 11.14 -1.61
CA ILE A 131 -1.42 12.09 -0.89
C ILE A 131 -1.95 11.40 0.35
N GLN A 132 -1.63 11.96 1.50
CA GLN A 132 -2.18 11.56 2.78
C GLN A 132 -3.54 12.23 2.97
N LEU A 133 -4.53 11.47 3.39
CA LEU A 133 -5.86 11.98 3.71
C LEU A 133 -5.87 12.51 5.15
N ASP A 134 -6.32 13.77 5.35
CA ASP A 134 -6.31 14.40 6.67
C ASP A 134 -7.56 14.03 7.46
N ARG A 135 -8.73 14.25 6.86
CA ARG A 135 -10.02 13.99 7.50
C ARG A 135 -10.98 13.36 6.51
N ILE A 136 -11.49 12.21 6.89
CA ILE A 136 -12.51 11.50 6.13
C ILE A 136 -13.88 11.98 6.61
N PRO A 137 -14.75 12.51 5.73
CA PRO A 137 -16.11 12.91 6.08
C PRO A 137 -16.93 11.70 6.55
N GLU A 138 -17.91 11.94 7.42
CA GLU A 138 -18.86 10.91 7.83
C GLU A 138 -19.63 10.36 6.62
N GLY A 139 -19.86 9.06 6.59
CA GLY A 139 -20.58 8.40 5.50
C GLY A 139 -19.70 7.98 4.32
N VAL A 140 -18.42 8.34 4.28
CA VAL A 140 -17.48 7.86 3.25
C VAL A 140 -16.79 6.57 3.72
N VAL A 141 -17.02 5.49 2.98
CA VAL A 141 -16.34 4.21 3.22
C VAL A 141 -15.18 4.10 2.24
N LEU A 142 -13.95 4.10 2.78
CA LEU A 142 -12.76 3.90 1.97
C LEU A 142 -12.52 2.43 1.69
N VAL A 143 -12.31 2.11 0.43
CA VAL A 143 -11.93 0.77 -0.04
C VAL A 143 -10.68 0.88 -0.89
N ALA A 144 -9.72 -0.01 -0.67
CA ALA A 144 -8.51 -0.06 -1.50
C ALA A 144 -8.88 -0.36 -2.96
N GLY A 145 -8.34 0.43 -3.89
CA GLY A 145 -8.61 0.29 -5.32
C GLY A 145 -9.73 1.19 -5.86
N LEU A 146 -10.32 2.07 -5.04
CA LEU A 146 -11.25 3.08 -5.53
C LEU A 146 -10.54 4.09 -6.44
N SER A 147 -11.26 4.55 -7.46
CA SER A 147 -10.80 5.66 -8.31
C SER A 147 -11.12 7.00 -7.67
N ALA A 148 -10.16 7.91 -7.77
CA ALA A 148 -10.29 9.27 -7.26
C ALA A 148 -9.75 10.30 -8.25
N SER A 149 -10.32 11.50 -8.20
CA SER A 149 -9.74 12.70 -8.83
C SER A 149 -9.05 13.52 -7.77
N VAL A 150 -7.86 14.03 -8.09
CA VAL A 150 -7.04 14.82 -7.17
C VAL A 150 -6.73 16.17 -7.77
N ALA A 151 -6.99 17.24 -7.01
CA ALA A 151 -6.57 18.60 -7.29
C ALA A 151 -5.59 19.06 -6.19
N ILE A 152 -4.40 19.50 -6.60
CA ILE A 152 -3.42 20.10 -5.67
C ILE A 152 -3.61 21.60 -5.69
N VAL A 153 -3.75 22.17 -4.50
CA VAL A 153 -3.86 23.60 -4.28
C VAL A 153 -2.51 24.07 -3.75
N PRO A 154 -1.82 24.95 -4.47
CA PRO A 154 -0.51 25.46 -4.06
C PRO A 154 -0.59 26.33 -2.81
#